data_f0508d463736042998aa09ed8f450632
#
_entry.id   f0508d463736042998aa09ed8f450632
#
_cell.length_a   1.000
_cell.length_b   1.000
_cell.length_c   1.000
_cell.angle_alpha   90.00
_cell.angle_beta   90.00
_cell.angle_gamma   90.00
#
_symmetry.space_group_name_H-M   'P 1'
#
loop_
_entity.id
_entity.type
_entity.pdbx_description
1 polymer ?
#
loop_
_entity_poly.entity_id
_entity_poly.type
_entity_poly.pdbx_seq_one_letter_code
_entity_poly.pdbx_strand_id
1 'polypeptide(L)'
;DEVLYAIMGDIEGVSIVAVPSLEVVARVPGPTRDARWYWRDIKTYGDYAYVVTEAYGPNEGLQIIDLSNLPESAEEVAVVRGPGDAFVSSHNLSIDTATGTAYVLSSNGSPVYVLDLADPVAPEVVAQIDDVGSVHDIYGFRDRLYVAEGRQPTYSVWDVSDKAAPTMLTRVTVPNAGYVHNIWPTDDGRFVVTTEETAEKTVKVWNIEDLENPELVGEWLGANRIAHNALVRGRYAFVSHYTAGLYVLDLDDTANPTV
;
A
#
# COMPACT_ATOMS: atom_id res chain seq x y z
N ASP A 1 13.38 -27.00 -3.21
CA ASP A 1 13.07 -25.90 -4.14
C ASP A 1 12.08 -24.98 -3.44
N GLU A 2 12.34 -23.68 -3.46
CA GLU A 2 11.47 -22.67 -2.86
C GLU A 2 10.21 -22.53 -3.73
N VAL A 3 9.04 -22.65 -3.12
CA VAL A 3 7.75 -22.51 -3.83
C VAL A 3 7.27 -21.07 -3.63
N LEU A 4 6.99 -20.38 -4.75
CA LEU A 4 6.43 -19.04 -4.73
C LEU A 4 4.89 -19.14 -4.68
N TYR A 5 4.25 -18.33 -3.84
CA TYR A 5 2.80 -18.24 -3.73
C TYR A 5 2.33 -16.83 -4.08
N ALA A 6 1.24 -16.74 -4.85
CA ALA A 6 0.49 -15.51 -5.04
C ALA A 6 -0.70 -15.50 -4.06
N ILE A 7 -0.82 -14.43 -3.28
CA ILE A 7 -1.91 -14.22 -2.35
C ILE A 7 -2.85 -13.18 -2.98
N MET A 8 -4.09 -13.57 -3.20
CA MET A 8 -5.05 -12.78 -3.97
C MET A 8 -6.33 -12.56 -3.17
N GLY A 9 -6.77 -11.31 -3.09
CA GLY A 9 -8.10 -10.97 -2.59
C GLY A 9 -9.18 -11.39 -3.58
N ASP A 10 -10.26 -11.95 -3.08
CA ASP A 10 -11.48 -12.23 -3.83
C ASP A 10 -12.72 -11.78 -3.06
N ILE A 11 -13.91 -11.94 -3.64
CA ILE A 11 -15.16 -11.46 -3.02
C ILE A 11 -15.55 -12.18 -1.74
N GLU A 12 -14.97 -13.35 -1.46
CA GLU A 12 -15.28 -14.17 -0.29
C GLU A 12 -14.17 -14.11 0.76
N GLY A 13 -12.96 -13.70 0.36
CA GLY A 13 -11.79 -13.67 1.27
C GLY A 13 -10.47 -13.59 0.52
N VAL A 14 -9.60 -14.53 0.79
CA VAL A 14 -8.26 -14.63 0.22
C VAL A 14 -8.04 -16.01 -0.37
N SER A 15 -7.52 -16.04 -1.60
CA SER A 15 -7.07 -17.27 -2.27
C SER A 15 -5.56 -17.28 -2.37
N ILE A 16 -4.93 -18.40 -2.04
CA ILE A 16 -3.48 -18.61 -2.12
C ILE A 16 -3.20 -19.58 -3.25
N VAL A 17 -2.36 -19.16 -4.20
CA VAL A 17 -2.11 -19.85 -5.46
C VAL A 17 -0.62 -20.17 -5.56
N ALA A 18 -0.29 -21.43 -5.76
CA ALA A 18 1.10 -21.85 -6.01
C ALA A 18 1.55 -21.43 -7.43
N VAL A 19 2.74 -20.87 -7.54
CA VAL A 19 3.34 -20.44 -8.80
C VAL A 19 4.55 -21.35 -9.09
N PRO A 20 4.71 -21.94 -10.28
CA PRO A 20 3.99 -21.66 -11.54
C PRO A 20 2.79 -22.60 -11.83
N SER A 21 2.42 -23.55 -10.95
CA SER A 21 1.35 -24.51 -11.24
C SER A 21 -0.02 -23.85 -11.41
N LEU A 22 -0.23 -22.68 -10.85
CA LEU A 22 -1.51 -21.95 -10.78
C LEU A 22 -2.60 -22.72 -10.01
N GLU A 23 -2.18 -23.63 -9.15
CA GLU A 23 -3.09 -24.39 -8.27
C GLU A 23 -3.47 -23.55 -7.05
N VAL A 24 -4.75 -23.47 -6.73
CA VAL A 24 -5.24 -22.86 -5.48
C VAL A 24 -5.00 -23.86 -4.36
N VAL A 25 -4.05 -23.55 -3.47
CA VAL A 25 -3.66 -24.44 -2.37
C VAL A 25 -4.45 -24.16 -1.09
N ALA A 26 -4.90 -22.93 -0.89
CA ALA A 26 -5.73 -22.58 0.26
C ALA A 26 -6.70 -21.44 -0.07
N ARG A 27 -7.82 -21.41 0.69
CA ARG A 27 -8.78 -20.29 0.71
C ARG A 27 -9.11 -19.95 2.15
N VAL A 28 -8.97 -18.67 2.49
CA VAL A 28 -9.30 -18.16 3.82
C VAL A 28 -10.45 -17.16 3.68
N PRO A 29 -11.63 -17.47 4.22
CA PRO A 29 -12.77 -16.56 4.16
C PRO A 29 -12.47 -15.24 4.87
N GLY A 30 -13.10 -14.15 4.43
CA GLY A 30 -13.09 -12.90 5.17
C GLY A 30 -13.72 -13.05 6.58
N PRO A 31 -13.41 -12.15 7.53
CA PRO A 31 -13.88 -12.25 8.91
C PRO A 31 -15.41 -12.26 9.03
N THR A 32 -16.11 -11.51 8.18
CA THR A 32 -17.57 -11.57 8.05
C THR A 32 -17.89 -12.46 6.84
N ARG A 33 -18.17 -13.73 7.11
CA ARG A 33 -18.26 -14.80 6.10
C ARG A 33 -19.33 -14.59 5.03
N ASP A 34 -20.37 -13.80 5.32
CA ASP A 34 -21.45 -13.48 4.39
C ASP A 34 -21.24 -12.15 3.65
N ALA A 35 -20.19 -11.41 4.00
CA ALA A 35 -19.86 -10.16 3.33
C ALA A 35 -19.10 -10.44 2.03
N ARG A 36 -19.68 -10.01 0.91
CA ARG A 36 -19.02 -10.06 -0.39
C ARG A 36 -18.49 -8.68 -0.71
N TRP A 37 -17.16 -8.55 -0.79
CA TRP A 37 -16.51 -7.29 -1.07
C TRP A 37 -15.33 -7.44 -2.01
N TYR A 38 -15.17 -6.53 -2.93
CA TYR A 38 -14.19 -6.64 -4.02
C TYR A 38 -12.78 -6.20 -3.63
N TRP A 39 -12.67 -5.21 -2.75
CA TRP A 39 -11.38 -4.62 -2.40
C TRP A 39 -10.80 -5.26 -1.16
N ARG A 40 -9.61 -5.80 -1.35
CA ARG A 40 -8.74 -6.26 -0.26
C ARG A 40 -7.34 -5.81 -0.56
N ASP A 41 -6.69 -5.16 0.38
CA ASP A 41 -5.26 -4.91 0.31
C ASP A 41 -4.54 -5.91 1.21
N ILE A 42 -3.41 -6.48 0.71
CA ILE A 42 -2.72 -7.61 1.33
C ILE A 42 -1.23 -7.30 1.37
N LYS A 43 -0.63 -7.44 2.55
CA LYS A 43 0.83 -7.39 2.75
C LYS A 43 1.26 -8.60 3.56
N THR A 44 2.54 -8.97 3.46
CA THR A 44 3.12 -10.09 4.21
C THR A 44 4.25 -9.61 5.11
N TYR A 45 4.38 -10.25 6.27
CA TYR A 45 5.49 -10.08 7.19
C TYR A 45 5.75 -11.40 7.93
N GLY A 46 7.00 -11.91 7.86
CA GLY A 46 7.30 -13.26 8.33
C GLY A 46 6.41 -14.30 7.65
N ASP A 47 5.84 -15.17 8.45
CA ASP A 47 4.95 -16.24 8.00
C ASP A 47 3.47 -15.83 7.97
N TYR A 48 3.16 -14.53 7.99
CA TYR A 48 1.79 -14.03 8.08
C TYR A 48 1.40 -13.15 6.90
N ALA A 49 0.13 -13.23 6.48
CA ALA A 49 -0.50 -12.24 5.63
C ALA A 49 -1.45 -11.37 6.47
N TYR A 50 -1.39 -10.07 6.19
CA TYR A 50 -2.24 -9.04 6.79
C TYR A 50 -3.16 -8.51 5.72
N VAL A 51 -4.46 -8.51 5.99
CA VAL A 51 -5.50 -8.19 5.01
C VAL A 51 -6.44 -7.14 5.58
N VAL A 52 -6.64 -6.07 4.84
CA VAL A 52 -7.70 -5.10 5.10
C VAL A 52 -8.75 -5.14 3.99
N THR A 53 -9.95 -4.66 4.30
CA THR A 53 -11.08 -4.61 3.37
C THR A 53 -11.95 -3.40 3.66
N GLU A 54 -12.68 -2.92 2.65
CA GLU A 54 -13.71 -1.90 2.83
C GLU A 54 -15.07 -2.47 3.26
N ALA A 55 -15.18 -3.77 3.47
CA ALA A 55 -16.38 -4.37 4.03
C ALA A 55 -16.66 -3.83 5.44
N TYR A 56 -17.95 -3.77 5.79
CA TYR A 56 -18.39 -3.43 7.12
C TYR A 56 -19.07 -4.62 7.78
N GLY A 57 -18.75 -4.85 9.05
CA GLY A 57 -19.39 -5.92 9.79
C GLY A 57 -18.84 -6.04 11.22
N PRO A 58 -19.54 -6.77 12.09
CA PRO A 58 -19.15 -6.90 13.48
C PRO A 58 -17.82 -7.65 13.68
N ASN A 59 -17.40 -8.39 12.67
CA ASN A 59 -16.17 -9.20 12.70
C ASN A 59 -15.06 -8.64 11.82
N GLU A 60 -15.30 -7.55 11.04
CA GLU A 60 -14.29 -6.95 10.18
C GLU A 60 -13.18 -6.26 10.98
N GLY A 61 -12.01 -6.16 10.37
CA GLY A 61 -10.80 -5.58 10.92
C GLY A 61 -9.58 -5.94 10.06
N LEU A 62 -8.40 -5.68 10.59
CA LEU A 62 -7.15 -6.19 10.03
C LEU A 62 -7.08 -7.70 10.30
N GLN A 63 -7.35 -8.50 9.27
CA GLN A 63 -7.29 -9.96 9.33
C GLN A 63 -5.84 -10.42 9.25
N ILE A 64 -5.44 -11.34 10.12
CA ILE A 64 -4.09 -11.94 10.12
C ILE A 64 -4.24 -13.42 9.80
N ILE A 65 -3.53 -13.87 8.78
CA ILE A 65 -3.56 -15.24 8.26
C ILE A 65 -2.18 -15.86 8.44
N ASP A 66 -2.12 -17.01 9.09
CA ASP A 66 -0.92 -17.82 9.20
C ASP A 66 -0.69 -18.60 7.89
N LEU A 67 0.50 -18.44 7.32
CA LEU A 67 0.95 -19.06 6.07
C LEU A 67 2.01 -20.15 6.30
N SER A 68 2.43 -20.37 7.55
CA SER A 68 3.58 -21.22 7.90
C SER A 68 3.40 -22.69 7.48
N ASN A 69 2.15 -23.13 7.31
CA ASN A 69 1.83 -24.52 6.94
C ASN A 69 1.51 -24.69 5.43
N LEU A 70 1.87 -23.71 4.59
CA LEU A 70 1.69 -23.87 3.13
C LEU A 70 2.61 -24.97 2.57
N PRO A 71 2.14 -25.76 1.62
CA PRO A 71 0.86 -25.68 0.89
C PRO A 71 -0.33 -26.39 1.54
N GLU A 72 -0.15 -27.02 2.69
CA GLU A 72 -1.17 -27.88 3.31
C GLU A 72 -2.37 -27.09 3.82
N SER A 73 -2.14 -25.93 4.46
CA SER A 73 -3.20 -25.03 4.95
C SER A 73 -2.73 -23.60 5.13
N ALA A 74 -3.70 -22.68 5.20
CA ALA A 74 -3.55 -21.34 5.75
C ALA A 74 -4.80 -21.00 6.56
N GLU A 75 -4.64 -20.32 7.69
CA GLU A 75 -5.74 -20.11 8.65
C GLU A 75 -5.75 -18.67 9.19
N GLU A 76 -6.95 -18.10 9.36
CA GLU A 76 -7.12 -16.88 10.14
C GLU A 76 -6.74 -17.14 11.60
N VAL A 77 -5.77 -16.38 12.11
CA VAL A 77 -5.32 -16.51 13.50
C VAL A 77 -5.74 -15.34 14.37
N ALA A 78 -5.99 -14.16 13.77
CA ALA A 78 -6.47 -12.99 14.51
C ALA A 78 -7.23 -12.02 13.60
N VAL A 79 -8.06 -11.18 14.20
CA VAL A 79 -8.64 -9.99 13.59
C VAL A 79 -8.47 -8.82 14.56
N VAL A 80 -7.73 -7.80 14.15
CA VAL A 80 -7.43 -6.62 14.95
C VAL A 80 -8.31 -5.46 14.48
N ARG A 81 -9.10 -4.90 15.39
CA ARG A 81 -10.08 -3.85 15.05
C ARG A 81 -9.54 -2.43 15.25
N GLY A 82 -8.44 -2.29 15.99
CA GLY A 82 -7.85 -1.00 16.34
C GLY A 82 -8.64 -0.22 17.41
N PRO A 83 -8.13 0.96 17.83
CA PRO A 83 -8.78 1.81 18.81
C PRO A 83 -10.15 2.29 18.32
N GLY A 84 -11.20 2.07 19.10
CA GLY A 84 -12.55 2.50 18.73
C GLY A 84 -13.06 1.93 17.41
N ASP A 85 -12.65 0.71 17.08
CA ASP A 85 -13.01 0.02 15.83
C ASP A 85 -12.47 0.71 14.55
N ALA A 86 -11.30 1.34 14.63
CA ALA A 86 -10.72 2.13 13.54
C ALA A 86 -10.46 1.33 12.25
N PHE A 87 -10.22 0.03 12.34
CA PHE A 87 -9.85 -0.84 11.21
C PHE A 87 -11.00 -1.68 10.66
N VAL A 88 -12.23 -1.48 11.13
CA VAL A 88 -13.39 -2.27 10.65
C VAL A 88 -13.66 -2.11 9.16
N SER A 89 -13.18 -1.05 8.56
CA SER A 89 -13.15 -0.85 7.11
C SER A 89 -11.91 -0.05 6.79
N SER A 90 -11.02 -0.58 5.99
CA SER A 90 -9.78 0.08 5.59
C SER A 90 -9.47 -0.23 4.15
N HIS A 91 -9.07 0.79 3.39
CA HIS A 91 -8.78 0.65 1.96
C HIS A 91 -7.37 0.13 1.71
N ASN A 92 -6.40 0.57 2.51
CA ASN A 92 -4.99 0.30 2.26
C ASN A 92 -4.23 0.02 3.55
N LEU A 93 -3.19 -0.80 3.44
CA LEU A 93 -2.16 -0.98 4.46
C LEU A 93 -0.78 -1.05 3.83
N SER A 94 0.24 -0.74 4.60
CA SER A 94 1.63 -0.95 4.22
C SER A 94 2.41 -1.58 5.36
N ILE A 95 3.42 -2.38 5.03
CA ILE A 95 4.34 -2.96 6.02
C ILE A 95 5.77 -2.68 5.59
N ASP A 96 6.52 -1.98 6.43
CA ASP A 96 7.97 -1.95 6.34
C ASP A 96 8.53 -3.20 7.00
N THR A 97 8.87 -4.18 6.17
CA THR A 97 9.35 -5.48 6.63
C THR A 97 10.73 -5.40 7.28
N ALA A 98 11.51 -4.34 7.02
CA ALA A 98 12.83 -4.15 7.62
C ALA A 98 12.73 -3.74 9.10
N THR A 99 11.68 -3.00 9.45
CA THR A 99 11.45 -2.47 10.81
C THR A 99 10.37 -3.22 11.57
N GLY A 100 9.59 -4.08 10.89
CA GLY A 100 8.42 -4.73 11.48
C GLY A 100 7.35 -3.72 11.89
N THR A 101 7.10 -2.72 11.03
CA THR A 101 6.11 -1.67 11.26
C THR A 101 5.01 -1.76 10.22
N ALA A 102 3.77 -1.84 10.67
CA ALA A 102 2.60 -1.74 9.79
C ALA A 102 1.94 -0.36 9.91
N TYR A 103 1.40 0.09 8.79
CA TYR A 103 0.62 1.32 8.68
C TYR A 103 -0.75 0.95 8.15
N VAL A 104 -1.81 1.33 8.86
CA VAL A 104 -3.18 0.99 8.49
C VAL A 104 -4.02 2.26 8.41
N LEU A 105 -4.74 2.43 7.32
CA LEU A 105 -5.68 3.52 7.18
C LEU A 105 -6.91 3.29 8.05
N SER A 106 -7.45 4.36 8.62
CA SER A 106 -8.81 4.31 9.16
C SER A 106 -9.85 4.23 8.04
N SER A 107 -11.09 3.94 8.39
CA SER A 107 -12.22 3.78 7.45
C SER A 107 -12.45 4.96 6.50
N ASN A 108 -11.94 6.15 6.83
CA ASN A 108 -12.09 7.37 6.03
C ASN A 108 -10.74 7.85 5.45
N GLY A 109 -9.70 7.02 5.50
CA GLY A 109 -8.35 7.37 5.06
C GLY A 109 -7.57 8.25 6.06
N SER A 110 -8.16 8.65 7.17
CA SER A 110 -7.49 9.46 8.21
C SER A 110 -8.13 9.15 9.57
N PRO A 111 -7.31 8.97 10.64
CA PRO A 111 -5.86 8.99 10.67
C PRO A 111 -5.21 7.75 10.04
N VAL A 112 -3.89 7.79 9.87
CA VAL A 112 -3.06 6.61 9.64
C VAL A 112 -2.58 6.09 10.99
N TYR A 113 -2.77 4.81 11.25
CA TYR A 113 -2.28 4.17 12.47
C TYR A 113 -0.94 3.48 12.23
N VAL A 114 -0.04 3.62 13.18
CA VAL A 114 1.28 2.97 13.20
C VAL A 114 1.24 1.80 14.18
N LEU A 115 1.50 0.60 13.69
CA LEU A 115 1.47 -0.64 14.45
C LEU A 115 2.86 -1.25 14.56
N ASP A 116 3.23 -1.69 15.75
CA ASP A 116 4.41 -2.53 15.97
C ASP A 116 4.02 -4.01 15.76
N LEU A 117 4.77 -4.72 14.90
CA LEU A 117 4.60 -6.14 14.63
C LEU A 117 5.58 -7.02 15.43
N ALA A 118 6.07 -6.57 16.58
CA ALA A 118 6.93 -7.37 17.45
C ALA A 118 6.23 -8.69 17.86
N ASP A 119 4.91 -8.65 18.08
CA ASP A 119 4.04 -9.83 18.09
C ASP A 119 3.21 -9.80 16.80
N PRO A 120 3.52 -10.65 15.81
CA PRO A 120 2.84 -10.60 14.50
C PRO A 120 1.36 -10.97 14.54
N VAL A 121 0.89 -11.68 15.57
CA VAL A 121 -0.53 -12.05 15.71
C VAL A 121 -1.30 -11.12 16.66
N ALA A 122 -0.60 -10.24 17.36
CA ALA A 122 -1.19 -9.24 18.24
C ALA A 122 -0.52 -7.86 18.06
N PRO A 123 -0.59 -7.26 16.85
CA PRO A 123 0.01 -5.95 16.58
C PRO A 123 -0.45 -4.88 17.56
N GLU A 124 0.49 -4.09 18.06
CA GLU A 124 0.22 -2.99 18.99
C GLU A 124 0.16 -1.66 18.23
N VAL A 125 -0.92 -0.88 18.42
CA VAL A 125 -0.97 0.50 17.92
C VAL A 125 -0.09 1.38 18.80
N VAL A 126 0.99 1.90 18.24
CA VAL A 126 1.99 2.72 18.97
C VAL A 126 1.86 4.20 18.70
N ALA A 127 1.27 4.58 17.56
CA ALA A 127 0.99 5.97 17.23
C ALA A 127 -0.18 6.10 16.24
N GLN A 128 -0.65 7.33 16.06
CA GLN A 128 -1.51 7.73 14.95
C GLN A 128 -1.02 9.04 14.33
N ILE A 129 -1.23 9.20 13.04
CA ILE A 129 -0.88 10.38 12.27
C ILE A 129 -2.19 11.03 11.84
N ASP A 130 -2.54 12.16 12.50
CA ASP A 130 -3.80 12.89 12.27
C ASP A 130 -3.65 13.97 11.18
N ASP A 131 -2.46 14.57 11.07
CA ASP A 131 -2.18 15.61 10.08
C ASP A 131 -1.88 15.02 8.70
N VAL A 132 -2.82 14.26 8.19
CA VAL A 132 -2.86 13.74 6.82
C VAL A 132 -4.20 14.09 6.20
N GLY A 133 -4.22 14.19 4.88
CA GLY A 133 -5.47 14.40 4.15
C GLY A 133 -6.39 13.19 4.12
N SER A 134 -7.27 13.15 3.14
CA SER A 134 -8.01 11.92 2.82
C SER A 134 -7.08 10.97 2.10
N VAL A 135 -6.30 10.23 2.86
CA VAL A 135 -5.26 9.31 2.34
C VAL A 135 -5.92 8.20 1.53
N HIS A 136 -5.36 7.95 0.35
CA HIS A 136 -5.76 6.80 -0.47
C HIS A 136 -4.76 5.66 -0.34
N ASP A 137 -3.46 5.95 -0.50
CA ASP A 137 -2.42 4.93 -0.50
C ASP A 137 -1.23 5.37 0.36
N ILE A 138 -0.55 4.38 0.95
CA ILE A 138 0.62 4.58 1.81
C ILE A 138 1.68 3.55 1.49
N TYR A 139 2.95 3.94 1.64
CA TYR A 139 4.07 3.04 1.50
C TYR A 139 5.14 3.31 2.57
N GLY A 140 5.33 2.33 3.47
CA GLY A 140 6.40 2.34 4.47
C GLY A 140 7.69 1.75 3.91
N PHE A 141 8.79 2.50 3.98
CA PHE A 141 10.08 2.05 3.48
C PHE A 141 11.24 2.76 4.19
N ARG A 142 12.12 1.99 4.85
CA ARG A 142 13.36 2.48 5.47
C ARG A 142 13.14 3.68 6.40
N ASP A 143 12.34 3.48 7.44
CA ASP A 143 12.01 4.50 8.44
C ASP A 143 11.32 5.75 7.86
N ARG A 144 10.75 5.64 6.66
CA ARG A 144 9.90 6.66 6.05
C ARG A 144 8.53 6.11 5.71
N LEU A 145 7.53 6.95 5.85
CA LEU A 145 6.19 6.70 5.34
C LEU A 145 5.89 7.72 4.24
N TYR A 146 5.53 7.21 3.07
CA TYR A 146 5.10 7.98 1.91
C TYR A 146 3.58 7.91 1.82
N VAL A 147 2.92 9.05 1.65
CA VAL A 147 1.46 9.17 1.77
C VAL A 147 0.89 9.88 0.56
N ALA A 148 0.01 9.20 -0.17
CA ALA A 148 -0.79 9.80 -1.25
C ALA A 148 -2.11 10.32 -0.65
N GLU A 149 -2.31 11.66 -0.64
CA GLU A 149 -3.38 12.31 0.11
C GLU A 149 -4.69 12.47 -0.69
N GLY A 150 -4.89 11.62 -1.71
CA GLY A 150 -6.16 11.42 -2.40
C GLY A 150 -6.77 12.71 -2.98
N ARG A 151 -7.86 13.16 -2.37
CA ARG A 151 -8.61 14.35 -2.83
C ARG A 151 -7.90 15.66 -2.54
N GLN A 152 -6.97 15.69 -1.62
CA GLN A 152 -6.05 16.81 -1.47
C GLN A 152 -5.00 16.69 -2.57
N PRO A 153 -4.63 17.77 -3.24
CA PRO A 153 -3.69 17.73 -4.34
C PRO A 153 -2.24 17.61 -3.82
N THR A 154 -2.00 16.71 -2.87
CA THR A 154 -0.73 16.61 -2.15
C THR A 154 -0.29 15.16 -1.97
N TYR A 155 1.01 15.00 -1.79
CA TYR A 155 1.59 13.85 -1.10
C TYR A 155 2.47 14.35 0.05
N SER A 156 2.71 13.50 1.04
CA SER A 156 3.61 13.80 2.15
C SER A 156 4.60 12.66 2.43
N VAL A 157 5.73 13.03 3.03
CA VAL A 157 6.77 12.08 3.49
C VAL A 157 6.99 12.32 4.98
N TRP A 158 7.02 11.24 5.73
CA TRP A 158 7.14 11.26 7.18
C TRP A 158 8.39 10.48 7.63
N ASP A 159 9.04 10.96 8.67
CA ASP A 159 10.01 10.19 9.44
C ASP A 159 9.25 9.33 10.45
N VAL A 160 9.49 8.03 10.39
CA VAL A 160 8.88 7.02 11.27
C VAL A 160 9.95 6.14 11.94
N SER A 161 11.18 6.65 12.02
CA SER A 161 12.29 5.99 12.71
C SER A 161 12.00 5.79 14.20
N ASP A 162 11.27 6.72 14.82
CA ASP A 162 10.57 6.52 16.09
C ASP A 162 9.10 6.21 15.78
N LYS A 163 8.73 4.92 15.85
CA LYS A 163 7.36 4.47 15.58
C LYS A 163 6.31 5.17 16.45
N ALA A 164 6.68 5.59 17.67
CA ALA A 164 5.77 6.23 18.61
C ALA A 164 5.64 7.75 18.40
N ALA A 165 6.53 8.35 17.60
CA ALA A 165 6.58 9.79 17.39
C ALA A 165 6.81 10.16 15.92
N PRO A 166 5.92 9.78 14.97
CA PRO A 166 6.05 10.14 13.56
C PRO A 166 6.12 11.65 13.36
N THR A 167 7.03 12.12 12.49
CA THR A 167 7.16 13.55 12.17
C THR A 167 7.13 13.79 10.67
N MET A 168 6.38 14.81 10.23
CA MET A 168 6.31 15.16 8.83
C MET A 168 7.63 15.81 8.37
N LEU A 169 8.23 15.27 7.32
CA LEU A 169 9.44 15.80 6.69
C LEU A 169 9.09 16.80 5.60
N THR A 170 8.09 16.49 4.78
CA THR A 170 7.62 17.38 3.71
C THR A 170 6.19 17.08 3.30
N ARG A 171 5.49 18.09 2.77
CA ARG A 171 4.23 17.94 2.04
C ARG A 171 4.32 18.72 0.74
N VAL A 172 4.08 18.04 -0.36
CA VAL A 172 4.24 18.60 -1.71
C VAL A 172 2.88 18.78 -2.37
N THR A 173 2.61 19.96 -2.89
CA THR A 173 1.45 20.19 -3.73
C THR A 173 1.75 19.72 -5.15
N VAL A 174 0.93 18.79 -5.65
CA VAL A 174 1.05 18.26 -7.02
C VAL A 174 0.42 19.27 -8.00
N PRO A 175 1.19 19.80 -8.98
CA PRO A 175 0.66 20.79 -9.90
C PRO A 175 -0.40 20.20 -10.81
N ASN A 176 -1.51 20.92 -10.97
CA ASN A 176 -2.67 20.49 -11.76
C ASN A 176 -3.19 19.10 -11.37
N ALA A 177 -3.13 18.77 -10.09
CA ALA A 177 -3.50 17.46 -9.59
C ALA A 177 -4.93 17.05 -9.95
N GLY A 178 -5.08 15.75 -10.17
CA GLY A 178 -6.33 15.03 -10.02
C GLY A 178 -6.44 14.40 -8.64
N TYR A 179 -6.86 13.14 -8.61
CA TYR A 179 -6.88 12.33 -7.39
C TYR A 179 -5.49 11.71 -7.18
N VAL A 180 -4.72 12.21 -6.22
CA VAL A 180 -3.37 11.70 -5.91
C VAL A 180 -3.51 10.31 -5.27
N HIS A 181 -3.34 9.28 -6.10
CA HIS A 181 -3.81 7.94 -5.82
C HIS A 181 -2.76 7.07 -5.13
N ASN A 182 -1.55 7.00 -5.71
CA ASN A 182 -0.48 6.12 -5.24
C ASN A 182 0.86 6.87 -5.19
N ILE A 183 1.75 6.43 -4.32
CA ILE A 183 3.10 6.92 -4.19
C ILE A 183 4.06 5.77 -3.90
N TRP A 184 5.20 5.72 -4.60
CA TRP A 184 6.20 4.68 -4.42
C TRP A 184 7.62 5.22 -4.59
N PRO A 185 8.53 5.04 -3.61
CA PRO A 185 9.92 5.46 -3.73
C PRO A 185 10.74 4.52 -4.62
N THR A 186 11.83 5.04 -5.16
CA THR A 186 12.90 4.21 -5.73
C THR A 186 13.67 3.46 -4.65
N ASP A 187 14.35 2.37 -5.00
CA ASP A 187 15.10 1.54 -4.05
C ASP A 187 16.19 2.31 -3.30
N ASP A 188 16.72 3.40 -3.88
CA ASP A 188 17.70 4.30 -3.25
C ASP A 188 17.05 5.43 -2.43
N GLY A 189 15.73 5.60 -2.52
CA GLY A 189 14.97 6.62 -1.81
C GLY A 189 15.20 8.06 -2.31
N ARG A 190 15.82 8.24 -3.48
CA ARG A 190 16.11 9.55 -4.07
C ARG A 190 14.94 10.14 -4.84
N PHE A 191 14.11 9.26 -5.38
CA PHE A 191 12.93 9.65 -6.16
C PHE A 191 11.67 8.98 -5.61
N VAL A 192 10.53 9.60 -5.89
CA VAL A 192 9.23 8.95 -5.76
C VAL A 192 8.47 9.04 -7.07
N VAL A 193 7.70 8.00 -7.35
CA VAL A 193 6.74 7.97 -8.46
C VAL A 193 5.34 8.12 -7.87
N THR A 194 4.57 9.07 -8.40
CA THR A 194 3.17 9.25 -8.02
C THR A 194 2.25 9.01 -9.21
N THR A 195 1.07 8.46 -8.93
CA THR A 195 -0.01 8.35 -9.91
C THR A 195 -1.23 9.14 -9.46
N GLU A 196 -2.03 9.53 -10.43
CA GLU A 196 -3.29 10.22 -10.20
C GLU A 196 -4.40 9.48 -10.94
N GLU A 197 -5.35 8.90 -10.19
CA GLU A 197 -6.49 8.16 -10.76
C GLU A 197 -7.52 9.14 -11.36
N THR A 198 -7.07 9.89 -12.33
CA THR A 198 -7.86 10.92 -13.02
C THR A 198 -7.46 10.96 -14.50
N ALA A 199 -8.44 11.08 -15.38
CA ALA A 199 -8.18 11.16 -16.81
C ALA A 199 -7.26 12.35 -17.14
N GLU A 200 -6.38 12.15 -18.13
CA GLU A 200 -5.43 13.16 -18.62
C GLU A 200 -4.35 13.58 -17.59
N LYS A 201 -4.17 12.81 -16.51
CA LYS A 201 -3.09 13.03 -15.55
C LYS A 201 -1.93 12.09 -15.82
N THR A 202 -0.72 12.63 -15.63
CA THR A 202 0.53 11.91 -15.87
C THR A 202 0.95 11.11 -14.65
N VAL A 203 1.68 10.02 -14.87
CA VAL A 203 2.60 9.48 -13.86
C VAL A 203 3.70 10.49 -13.68
N LYS A 204 4.03 10.84 -12.45
CA LYS A 204 5.04 11.87 -12.12
C LYS A 204 6.21 11.27 -11.38
N VAL A 205 7.42 11.71 -11.72
CA VAL A 205 8.66 11.36 -11.03
C VAL A 205 9.19 12.60 -10.32
N TRP A 206 9.44 12.49 -9.03
CA TRP A 206 9.89 13.57 -8.18
C TRP A 206 11.27 13.25 -7.61
N ASN A 207 12.19 14.20 -7.70
CA ASN A 207 13.43 14.16 -6.93
C ASN A 207 13.14 14.66 -5.50
N ILE A 208 13.44 13.80 -4.53
CA ILE A 208 13.23 14.06 -3.09
C ILE A 208 14.54 13.96 -2.28
N GLU A 209 15.70 14.09 -2.93
CA GLU A 209 16.99 14.10 -2.21
C GLU A 209 17.06 15.29 -1.24
N ASP A 210 16.52 16.44 -1.64
CA ASP A 210 16.28 17.58 -0.78
C ASP A 210 14.77 17.63 -0.44
N LEU A 211 14.42 17.18 0.77
CA LEU A 211 13.04 17.19 1.25
C LEU A 211 12.50 18.60 1.59
N GLU A 212 13.37 19.62 1.68
CA GLU A 212 12.92 21.01 1.81
C GLU A 212 12.46 21.56 0.45
N ASN A 213 13.02 21.04 -0.65
CA ASN A 213 12.75 21.49 -2.02
C ASN A 213 12.54 20.32 -2.98
N PRO A 214 11.48 19.49 -2.83
CA PRO A 214 11.18 18.41 -3.78
C PRO A 214 10.89 18.96 -5.18
N GLU A 215 11.45 18.32 -6.21
CA GLU A 215 11.34 18.76 -7.60
C GLU A 215 10.60 17.75 -8.47
N LEU A 216 9.61 18.19 -9.26
CA LEU A 216 9.02 17.39 -10.34
C LEU A 216 10.05 17.34 -11.49
N VAL A 217 10.63 16.17 -11.73
CA VAL A 217 11.70 16.01 -12.73
C VAL A 217 11.22 15.30 -14.00
N GLY A 218 10.18 14.48 -13.94
CA GLY A 218 9.69 13.75 -15.11
C GLY A 218 8.19 13.46 -15.06
N GLU A 219 7.61 13.30 -16.25
CA GLU A 219 6.21 12.96 -16.41
C GLU A 219 6.01 12.00 -17.59
N TRP A 220 5.06 11.07 -17.44
CA TRP A 220 4.65 10.17 -18.52
C TRP A 220 3.13 10.04 -18.60
N LEU A 221 2.55 10.12 -19.80
CA LEU A 221 1.13 9.94 -20.04
C LEU A 221 0.88 8.68 -20.89
N GLY A 222 0.26 7.68 -20.29
CA GLY A 222 -0.10 6.44 -20.97
C GLY A 222 -1.29 6.56 -21.92
N ALA A 223 -1.52 5.52 -22.73
CA ALA A 223 -2.52 5.50 -23.79
C ALA A 223 -3.93 5.81 -23.27
N ASN A 224 -4.50 5.17 -22.35
CA ASN A 224 -5.85 5.47 -21.82
C ASN A 224 -5.89 6.65 -20.86
N ARG A 225 -4.75 7.32 -20.66
CA ARG A 225 -4.61 8.58 -19.91
C ARG A 225 -5.13 8.54 -18.49
N ILE A 226 -5.13 7.34 -17.87
CA ILE A 226 -5.48 7.15 -16.46
C ILE A 226 -4.64 6.03 -15.85
N ALA A 227 -3.66 6.41 -15.06
CA ALA A 227 -2.83 5.49 -14.29
C ALA A 227 -3.52 5.19 -12.95
N HIS A 228 -3.35 3.96 -12.46
CA HIS A 228 -3.87 3.55 -11.15
C HIS A 228 -2.74 3.45 -10.13
N ASN A 229 -2.00 2.34 -10.10
CA ASN A 229 -0.89 2.15 -9.18
C ASN A 229 0.45 2.06 -9.92
N ALA A 230 1.50 2.57 -9.32
CA ALA A 230 2.88 2.32 -9.70
C ALA A 230 3.61 1.57 -8.58
N LEU A 231 4.39 0.57 -8.93
CA LEU A 231 5.34 -0.12 -8.07
C LEU A 231 6.72 0.02 -8.70
N VAL A 232 7.69 0.53 -7.94
CA VAL A 232 9.06 0.69 -8.44
C VAL A 232 9.94 -0.43 -7.92
N ARG A 233 10.74 -1.00 -8.82
CA ARG A 233 11.77 -1.98 -8.48
C ARG A 233 12.99 -1.83 -9.40
N GLY A 234 14.15 -1.63 -8.81
CA GLY A 234 15.33 -1.24 -9.56
C GLY A 234 15.10 0.05 -10.31
N ARG A 235 15.36 0.04 -11.61
CA ARG A 235 15.13 1.18 -12.49
C ARG A 235 13.76 1.19 -13.17
N TYR A 236 12.86 0.28 -12.83
CA TYR A 236 11.58 0.13 -13.52
C TYR A 236 10.41 0.49 -12.63
N ALA A 237 9.45 1.26 -13.17
CA ALA A 237 8.13 1.46 -12.58
C ALA A 237 7.10 0.60 -13.33
N PHE A 238 6.43 -0.28 -12.60
CA PHE A 238 5.33 -1.11 -13.10
C PHE A 238 4.03 -0.38 -12.83
N VAL A 239 3.35 0.06 -13.89
CA VAL A 239 2.17 0.92 -13.78
C VAL A 239 0.92 0.17 -14.22
N SER A 240 -0.01 -0.07 -13.29
CA SER A 240 -1.35 -0.55 -13.61
C SER A 240 -2.13 0.57 -14.31
N HIS A 241 -2.67 0.31 -15.51
CA HIS A 241 -3.26 1.35 -16.35
C HIS A 241 -4.64 0.98 -16.87
N TYR A 242 -5.49 0.45 -15.98
CA TYR A 242 -6.86 0.01 -16.30
C TYR A 242 -6.92 -0.89 -17.55
N THR A 243 -7.79 -0.53 -18.50
CA THR A 243 -8.00 -1.32 -19.74
C THR A 243 -6.81 -1.29 -20.69
N ALA A 244 -5.82 -0.42 -20.49
CA ALA A 244 -4.54 -0.45 -21.22
C ALA A 244 -3.58 -1.51 -20.70
N GLY A 245 -3.87 -2.12 -19.55
CA GLY A 245 -3.09 -3.19 -18.97
C GLY A 245 -1.93 -2.68 -18.10
N LEU A 246 -0.77 -3.33 -18.21
CA LEU A 246 0.44 -3.02 -17.45
C LEU A 246 1.45 -2.34 -18.36
N TYR A 247 1.93 -1.17 -17.94
CA TYR A 247 3.11 -0.54 -18.52
C TYR A 247 4.33 -0.73 -17.62
N VAL A 248 5.49 -0.88 -18.24
CA VAL A 248 6.78 -0.90 -17.54
C VAL A 248 7.58 0.30 -18.02
N LEU A 249 7.76 1.28 -17.16
CA LEU A 249 8.52 2.48 -17.46
C LEU A 249 9.97 2.29 -17.02
N ASP A 250 10.90 2.59 -17.91
CA ASP A 250 12.32 2.72 -17.59
C ASP A 250 12.58 4.10 -16.99
N LEU A 251 13.13 4.13 -15.79
CA LEU A 251 13.47 5.32 -15.02
C LEU A 251 14.99 5.62 -15.04
N ASP A 252 15.77 5.02 -15.95
CA ASP A 252 17.20 5.29 -16.07
C ASP A 252 17.45 6.79 -16.33
N ASP A 253 16.59 7.41 -17.15
CA ASP A 253 16.44 8.87 -17.24
C ASP A 253 15.12 9.27 -16.57
N THR A 254 15.19 9.68 -15.31
CA THR A 254 14.01 10.08 -14.53
C THR A 254 13.30 11.32 -15.09
N ALA A 255 13.98 12.14 -15.87
CA ALA A 255 13.38 13.30 -16.53
C ALA A 255 12.55 12.91 -17.77
N ASN A 256 12.84 11.76 -18.38
CA ASN A 256 12.16 11.28 -19.58
C ASN A 256 11.82 9.79 -19.45
N PRO A 257 10.88 9.41 -18.57
CA PRO A 257 10.47 8.03 -18.42
C PRO A 257 9.93 7.46 -19.73
N THR A 258 10.38 6.27 -20.13
CA THR A 258 10.00 5.62 -21.39
C THR A 258 9.43 4.21 -21.17
N VAL A 259 8.56 3.75 -22.07
CA VAL A 259 8.01 2.38 -22.06
C VAL A 259 9.00 1.39 -22.70
#